data_96ca9c781a434e8e2ac331b8984a91f0
#
_entry.id   96ca9c781a434e8e2ac331b8984a91f0
#
_cell.length_a   1.000
_cell.length_b   1.000
_cell.length_c   1.000
_cell.angle_alpha   90.00
_cell.angle_beta   90.00
_cell.angle_gamma   90.00
#
_symmetry.space_group_name_H-M   'P 1'
#
loop_
_entity.id
_entity.type
_entity.pdbx_description
1 polymer ?
#
loop_
_entity_poly.entity_id
_entity_poly.type
_entity_poly.pdbx_seq_one_letter_code
_entity_poly.pdbx_strand_id
1 'polypeptide(L)'
;MSKFNDIKFDIKLQNHLWFWGVFFSLNVLRWGAYFNNYEYSFKSNIIEFSLHIPLVYFNLFVLVPKYVLKKKYYHYALGLLSSLALVYLLKTGMTYYLISEDIWPEANREYKPFDINHIVAVCIGELYVLGIASSVYLTFTWLRERDRNRALREEQFKIKLKYLKNQIQPHFFFNTLNNLYALSLESSDKVPDVIIKLSKLMEYVFYDVEGTKFVPLIKEIDYIQNYKKKKKLRFENVEMNINIESNIDEVKVPPLLFI
;
A
#
# COMPACT_ATOMS: atom_id res chain seq x y z
N MET A 1 11.05 -14.01 -1.09
CA MET A 1 10.51 -14.41 0.23
C MET A 1 11.11 -13.67 1.45
N SER A 2 11.99 -12.67 1.24
CA SER A 2 12.73 -11.97 2.33
C SER A 2 12.18 -10.58 2.73
N LYS A 3 11.08 -10.11 2.14
CA LYS A 3 10.59 -8.72 2.33
C LYS A 3 9.66 -8.47 3.52
N PHE A 4 9.25 -9.50 4.24
CA PHE A 4 8.33 -9.33 5.39
C PHE A 4 9.05 -9.17 6.75
N ASN A 5 10.37 -9.39 6.82
CA ASN A 5 11.11 -9.22 8.08
C ASN A 5 11.41 -7.75 8.44
N ASP A 6 11.22 -6.82 7.50
CA ASP A 6 11.51 -5.39 7.68
C ASP A 6 10.24 -4.52 7.79
N ILE A 7 9.11 -5.11 8.18
CA ILE A 7 7.96 -4.29 8.59
C ILE A 7 8.36 -3.61 9.91
N LYS A 8 9.16 -2.57 9.82
CA LYS A 8 9.32 -1.59 10.90
C LYS A 8 7.95 -0.94 11.07
N PHE A 9 7.32 -1.31 12.16
CA PHE A 9 6.04 -0.80 12.61
C PHE A 9 6.22 0.65 13.05
N ASP A 10 6.27 1.56 12.09
CA ASP A 10 6.53 2.98 12.31
C ASP A 10 5.21 3.76 12.48
N ILE A 11 4.35 3.24 13.36
CA ILE A 11 3.21 4.04 13.85
C ILE A 11 3.76 4.95 14.93
N LYS A 12 3.59 6.26 14.77
CA LYS A 12 4.04 7.23 15.78
C LYS A 12 3.44 6.90 17.14
N LEU A 13 4.25 6.98 18.19
CA LEU A 13 3.83 6.72 19.57
C LEU A 13 2.53 7.45 19.94
N GLN A 14 2.36 8.66 19.44
CA GLN A 14 1.15 9.45 19.63
C GLN A 14 -0.13 8.73 19.22
N ASN A 15 -0.11 7.97 18.09
CA ASN A 15 -1.29 7.26 17.61
C ASN A 15 -1.64 6.06 18.53
N HIS A 16 -0.62 5.42 19.13
CA HIS A 16 -0.85 4.38 20.12
C HIS A 16 -1.47 4.96 21.39
N LEU A 17 -0.95 6.08 21.87
CA LEU A 17 -1.49 6.76 23.06
C LEU A 17 -2.93 7.21 22.83
N TRP A 18 -3.24 7.80 21.67
CA TRP A 18 -4.61 8.20 21.32
C TRP A 18 -5.55 7.01 21.24
N PHE A 19 -5.13 5.94 20.56
CA PHE A 19 -5.96 4.74 20.45
C PHE A 19 -6.30 4.16 21.81
N TRP A 20 -5.30 3.91 22.64
CA TRP A 20 -5.50 3.32 23.96
C TRP A 20 -6.23 4.25 24.92
N GLY A 21 -5.96 5.56 24.85
CA GLY A 21 -6.64 6.56 25.67
C GLY A 21 -8.14 6.66 25.36
N VAL A 22 -8.50 6.72 24.08
CA VAL A 22 -9.90 6.71 23.65
C VAL A 22 -10.57 5.39 24.01
N PHE A 23 -9.92 4.25 23.75
CA PHE A 23 -10.48 2.93 24.03
C PHE A 23 -10.69 2.70 25.53
N PHE A 24 -9.75 3.10 26.38
CA PHE A 24 -9.85 3.11 27.83
C PHE A 24 -11.06 3.94 28.29
N SER A 25 -11.13 5.20 27.84
CA SER A 25 -12.19 6.11 28.24
C SER A 25 -13.58 5.58 27.87
N LEU A 26 -13.72 5.03 26.66
CA LEU A 26 -14.99 4.42 26.22
C LEU A 26 -15.36 3.21 27.08
N ASN A 27 -14.42 2.37 27.47
CA ASN A 27 -14.69 1.22 28.35
C ASN A 27 -15.08 1.66 29.76
N VAL A 28 -14.38 2.62 30.34
CA VAL A 28 -14.75 3.17 31.66
C VAL A 28 -16.17 3.75 31.65
N LEU A 29 -16.50 4.54 30.63
CA LEU A 29 -17.84 5.11 30.50
C LEU A 29 -18.91 4.03 30.30
N ARG A 30 -18.66 3.07 29.43
CA ARG A 30 -19.58 1.97 29.13
C ARG A 30 -19.90 1.15 30.37
N TRP A 31 -18.88 0.66 31.07
CA TRP A 31 -19.06 -0.20 32.24
C TRP A 31 -19.52 0.60 33.46
N GLY A 32 -19.04 1.84 33.61
CA GLY A 32 -19.50 2.75 34.65
C GLY A 32 -21.01 3.04 34.55
N ALA A 33 -21.51 3.25 33.33
CA ALA A 33 -22.93 3.44 33.07
C ALA A 33 -23.74 2.15 33.29
N TYR A 34 -23.20 1.01 32.84
CA TYR A 34 -23.89 -0.28 32.94
C TYR A 34 -24.07 -0.73 34.41
N PHE A 35 -23.01 -0.59 35.24
CA PHE A 35 -23.04 -0.98 36.66
C PHE A 35 -23.43 0.18 37.61
N ASN A 36 -23.64 1.38 37.06
CA ASN A 36 -23.86 2.59 37.82
C ASN A 36 -22.80 2.87 38.89
N ASN A 37 -21.54 2.50 38.60
CA ASN A 37 -20.38 2.67 39.46
C ASN A 37 -19.13 2.98 38.63
N TYR A 38 -18.85 4.27 38.44
CA TYR A 38 -17.70 4.74 37.65
C TYR A 38 -16.38 4.55 38.36
N GLU A 39 -16.34 4.62 39.71
CA GLU A 39 -15.10 4.42 40.46
C GLU A 39 -14.60 2.98 40.32
N TYR A 40 -15.50 2.02 40.51
CA TYR A 40 -15.17 0.62 40.31
C TYR A 40 -14.77 0.34 38.86
N SER A 41 -15.53 0.86 37.90
CA SER A 41 -15.20 0.71 36.47
C SER A 41 -13.82 1.26 36.13
N PHE A 42 -13.44 2.40 36.70
CA PHE A 42 -12.10 2.97 36.48
C PHE A 42 -10.99 2.06 37.01
N LYS A 43 -11.12 1.59 38.26
CA LYS A 43 -10.15 0.68 38.89
C LYS A 43 -10.03 -0.65 38.13
N SER A 44 -11.14 -1.27 37.77
CA SER A 44 -11.18 -2.53 37.01
C SER A 44 -10.52 -2.35 35.64
N ASN A 45 -10.83 -1.28 34.92
CA ASN A 45 -10.24 -1.01 33.62
C ASN A 45 -8.72 -0.74 33.70
N ILE A 46 -8.20 -0.15 34.76
CA ILE A 46 -6.74 -0.03 34.94
C ILE A 46 -6.07 -1.41 34.94
N ILE A 47 -6.64 -2.37 35.67
CA ILE A 47 -6.11 -3.74 35.71
C ILE A 47 -6.22 -4.37 34.31
N GLU A 48 -7.41 -4.30 33.69
CA GLU A 48 -7.65 -4.88 32.38
C GLU A 48 -6.70 -4.33 31.32
N PHE A 49 -6.57 -3.02 31.21
CA PHE A 49 -5.70 -2.40 30.20
C PHE A 49 -4.21 -2.65 30.47
N SER A 50 -3.79 -2.85 31.72
CA SER A 50 -2.43 -3.28 32.03
C SER A 50 -2.07 -4.64 31.43
N LEU A 51 -3.07 -5.47 31.16
CA LEU A 51 -2.94 -6.81 30.56
C LEU A 51 -3.29 -6.81 29.07
N HIS A 52 -4.30 -6.04 28.63
CA HIS A 52 -4.70 -5.93 27.22
C HIS A 52 -3.56 -5.39 26.34
N ILE A 53 -2.90 -4.31 26.81
CA ILE A 53 -1.83 -3.65 26.02
C ILE A 53 -0.68 -4.61 25.73
N PRO A 54 -0.06 -5.28 26.73
CA PRO A 54 0.99 -6.27 26.48
C PRO A 54 0.51 -7.45 25.61
N LEU A 55 -0.69 -7.95 25.84
CA LEU A 55 -1.26 -9.05 25.05
C LEU A 55 -1.38 -8.70 23.57
N VAL A 56 -1.96 -7.52 23.27
CA VAL A 56 -2.13 -7.04 21.89
C VAL A 56 -0.77 -6.85 21.21
N TYR A 57 0.17 -6.21 21.88
CA TYR A 57 1.50 -5.99 21.28
C TYR A 57 2.29 -7.30 21.15
N PHE A 58 2.18 -8.22 22.10
CA PHE A 58 2.78 -9.54 21.97
C PHE A 58 2.21 -10.30 20.77
N ASN A 59 0.88 -10.26 20.60
CA ASN A 59 0.26 -10.87 19.43
C ASN A 59 0.76 -10.23 18.12
N LEU A 60 0.72 -8.90 18.01
CA LEU A 60 1.04 -8.17 16.78
C LEU A 60 2.53 -8.24 16.42
N PHE A 61 3.43 -8.14 17.40
CA PHE A 61 4.86 -8.03 17.14
C PHE A 61 5.62 -9.37 17.25
N VAL A 62 5.05 -10.35 17.95
CA VAL A 62 5.70 -11.64 18.15
C VAL A 62 4.94 -12.77 17.47
N LEU A 63 3.68 -13.01 17.84
CA LEU A 63 2.95 -14.17 17.36
C LEU A 63 2.62 -14.08 15.86
N VAL A 64 2.09 -12.96 15.41
CA VAL A 64 1.70 -12.79 13.99
C VAL A 64 2.93 -12.86 13.07
N PRO A 65 4.03 -12.11 13.26
CA PRO A 65 5.18 -12.18 12.37
C PRO A 65 5.89 -13.53 12.41
N LYS A 66 6.00 -14.13 13.59
CA LYS A 66 6.76 -15.37 13.77
C LYS A 66 6.03 -16.61 13.27
N TYR A 67 4.70 -16.62 13.39
CA TYR A 67 3.91 -17.81 13.11
C TYR A 67 2.88 -17.62 11.98
N VAL A 68 2.05 -16.56 11.99
CA VAL A 68 1.00 -16.36 10.99
C VAL A 68 1.61 -16.09 9.61
N LEU A 69 2.55 -15.15 9.51
CA LEU A 69 3.20 -14.83 8.24
C LEU A 69 4.06 -15.99 7.69
N LYS A 70 4.50 -16.90 8.58
CA LYS A 70 5.24 -18.12 8.19
C LYS A 70 4.32 -19.34 8.00
N LYS A 71 2.99 -19.13 8.01
CA LYS A 71 1.96 -20.17 7.86
C LYS A 71 2.03 -21.30 8.89
N LYS A 72 2.57 -21.01 10.09
CA LYS A 72 2.68 -21.96 11.21
C LYS A 72 1.50 -21.81 12.17
N TYR A 73 0.28 -22.00 11.66
CA TYR A 73 -0.97 -21.69 12.39
C TYR A 73 -1.14 -22.47 13.70
N TYR A 74 -0.68 -23.71 13.76
CA TYR A 74 -0.72 -24.51 15.01
C TYR A 74 0.09 -23.87 16.14
N HIS A 75 1.31 -23.40 15.83
CA HIS A 75 2.15 -22.72 16.82
C HIS A 75 1.57 -21.36 17.22
N TYR A 76 0.90 -20.67 16.28
CA TYR A 76 0.16 -19.45 16.59
C TYR A 76 -0.96 -19.72 17.59
N ALA A 77 -1.80 -20.74 17.33
CA ALA A 77 -2.89 -21.12 18.20
C ALA A 77 -2.41 -21.48 19.61
N LEU A 78 -1.34 -22.28 19.73
CA LEU A 78 -0.71 -22.61 21.02
C LEU A 78 -0.20 -21.35 21.73
N GLY A 79 0.50 -20.48 21.05
CA GLY A 79 1.02 -19.22 21.61
C GLY A 79 -0.12 -18.30 22.07
N LEU A 80 -1.20 -18.20 21.31
CA LEU A 80 -2.36 -17.42 21.67
C LEU A 80 -3.09 -18.01 22.90
N LEU A 81 -3.34 -19.31 22.90
CA LEU A 81 -3.99 -19.99 24.03
C LEU A 81 -3.16 -19.87 25.32
N SER A 82 -1.84 -20.03 25.23
CA SER A 82 -0.97 -19.87 26.40
C SER A 82 -0.95 -18.43 26.93
N SER A 83 -0.98 -17.43 26.03
CA SER A 83 -1.06 -16.03 26.43
C SER A 83 -2.40 -15.66 27.06
N LEU A 84 -3.51 -16.20 26.54
CA LEU A 84 -4.85 -16.02 27.14
C LEU A 84 -4.94 -16.67 28.52
N ALA A 85 -4.40 -17.88 28.69
CA ALA A 85 -4.32 -18.54 30.00
C ALA A 85 -3.53 -17.73 31.02
N LEU A 86 -2.38 -17.17 30.60
CA LEU A 86 -1.58 -16.30 31.46
C LEU A 86 -2.34 -15.03 31.86
N VAL A 87 -2.97 -14.37 30.89
CA VAL A 87 -3.77 -13.16 31.15
C VAL A 87 -4.93 -13.47 32.09
N TYR A 88 -5.62 -14.60 31.91
CA TYR A 88 -6.68 -15.03 32.81
C TYR A 88 -6.20 -15.16 34.26
N LEU A 89 -5.04 -15.84 34.47
CA LEU A 89 -4.46 -16.01 35.79
C LEU A 89 -4.08 -14.67 36.44
N LEU A 90 -3.42 -13.81 35.66
CA LEU A 90 -3.01 -12.49 36.15
C LEU A 90 -4.20 -11.61 36.47
N LYS A 91 -5.20 -11.54 35.57
CA LYS A 91 -6.42 -10.75 35.77
C LYS A 91 -7.17 -11.20 37.02
N THR A 92 -7.44 -12.49 37.14
CA THR A 92 -8.15 -13.06 38.29
C THR A 92 -7.40 -12.80 39.60
N GLY A 93 -6.08 -13.01 39.63
CA GLY A 93 -5.25 -12.73 40.79
C GLY A 93 -5.22 -11.25 41.16
N MET A 94 -5.02 -10.35 40.17
CA MET A 94 -5.00 -8.90 40.43
C MET A 94 -6.37 -8.39 40.90
N THR A 95 -7.47 -8.87 40.35
CA THR A 95 -8.82 -8.49 40.81
C THR A 95 -9.03 -8.92 42.25
N TYR A 96 -8.67 -10.18 42.58
CA TYR A 96 -8.82 -10.72 43.93
C TYR A 96 -8.00 -9.94 44.98
N TYR A 97 -6.74 -9.61 44.70
CA TYR A 97 -5.88 -8.95 45.68
C TYR A 97 -6.04 -7.42 45.73
N LEU A 98 -6.43 -6.76 44.62
CA LEU A 98 -6.40 -5.30 44.53
C LEU A 98 -7.81 -4.65 44.57
N ILE A 99 -8.85 -5.38 44.26
CA ILE A 99 -10.20 -4.81 44.17
C ILE A 99 -11.16 -5.48 45.16
N SER A 100 -11.35 -6.79 45.04
CA SER A 100 -12.39 -7.52 45.81
C SER A 100 -12.03 -9.01 45.93
N GLU A 101 -12.37 -9.64 47.05
CA GLU A 101 -12.28 -11.09 47.22
C GLU A 101 -13.20 -11.86 46.25
N ASP A 102 -14.21 -11.21 45.68
CA ASP A 102 -14.99 -11.75 44.59
C ASP A 102 -14.30 -11.49 43.27
N ILE A 103 -14.10 -12.55 42.50
CA ILE A 103 -13.36 -12.49 41.18
C ILE A 103 -14.22 -11.85 40.08
N TRP A 104 -15.51 -11.74 40.28
CA TRP A 104 -16.44 -11.11 39.32
C TRP A 104 -17.53 -10.32 40.05
N PRO A 105 -17.17 -9.19 40.68
CA PRO A 105 -18.10 -8.44 41.53
C PRO A 105 -19.33 -7.90 40.79
N GLU A 106 -19.26 -7.77 39.46
CA GLU A 106 -20.39 -7.32 38.65
C GLU A 106 -21.45 -8.41 38.37
N ALA A 107 -21.11 -9.65 38.62
CA ALA A 107 -22.05 -10.75 38.43
C ALA A 107 -23.01 -10.87 39.64
N ASN A 108 -24.29 -11.14 39.36
CA ASN A 108 -25.30 -11.35 40.39
C ASN A 108 -25.11 -12.66 41.18
N ARG A 109 -23.97 -13.31 41.06
CA ARG A 109 -23.61 -14.59 41.71
C ARG A 109 -22.16 -14.58 42.09
N GLU A 110 -21.84 -15.20 43.23
CA GLU A 110 -20.43 -15.48 43.58
C GLU A 110 -19.85 -16.52 42.61
N TYR A 111 -18.76 -16.16 41.94
CA TYR A 111 -18.02 -17.06 41.09
C TYR A 111 -16.71 -17.49 41.77
N LYS A 112 -16.46 -18.80 41.74
CA LYS A 112 -15.19 -19.33 42.22
C LYS A 112 -14.11 -19.15 41.15
N PRO A 113 -12.85 -18.96 41.54
CA PRO A 113 -11.73 -19.03 40.60
C PRO A 113 -11.82 -20.32 39.78
N PHE A 114 -11.56 -20.22 38.46
CA PHE A 114 -11.66 -21.31 37.49
C PHE A 114 -13.06 -21.81 37.16
N ASP A 115 -14.12 -21.07 37.53
CA ASP A 115 -15.44 -21.34 36.97
C ASP A 115 -15.42 -21.20 35.44
N ILE A 116 -16.02 -22.19 34.77
CA ILE A 116 -15.99 -22.24 33.29
C ILE A 116 -16.64 -21.00 32.64
N ASN A 117 -17.70 -20.46 33.24
CA ASN A 117 -18.37 -19.29 32.71
C ASN A 117 -17.49 -18.04 32.84
N HIS A 118 -16.76 -17.90 33.96
CA HIS A 118 -15.81 -16.81 34.15
C HIS A 118 -14.62 -16.92 33.18
N ILE A 119 -14.04 -18.13 32.99
CA ILE A 119 -12.98 -18.36 32.01
C ILE A 119 -13.45 -17.96 30.61
N VAL A 120 -14.62 -18.44 30.19
CA VAL A 120 -15.18 -18.14 28.87
C VAL A 120 -15.40 -16.64 28.68
N ALA A 121 -16.01 -15.97 29.69
CA ALA A 121 -16.26 -14.53 29.61
C ALA A 121 -14.96 -13.71 29.47
N VAL A 122 -13.95 -14.01 30.28
CA VAL A 122 -12.65 -13.33 30.22
C VAL A 122 -11.96 -13.61 28.87
N CYS A 123 -11.88 -14.88 28.45
CA CYS A 123 -11.23 -15.23 27.17
C CYS A 123 -11.91 -14.58 25.96
N ILE A 124 -13.25 -14.55 25.93
CA ILE A 124 -13.99 -13.87 24.85
C ILE A 124 -13.75 -12.37 24.87
N GLY A 125 -13.72 -11.76 26.06
CA GLY A 125 -13.37 -10.34 26.23
C GLY A 125 -12.00 -10.00 25.70
N GLU A 126 -10.98 -10.80 26.02
CA GLU A 126 -9.61 -10.64 25.52
C GLU A 126 -9.53 -10.82 24.00
N LEU A 127 -10.22 -11.81 23.45
CA LEU A 127 -10.28 -12.02 21.99
C LEU A 127 -10.96 -10.85 21.28
N TYR A 128 -11.97 -10.25 21.88
CA TYR A 128 -12.63 -9.07 21.34
C TYR A 128 -11.68 -7.86 21.26
N VAL A 129 -10.94 -7.58 22.34
CA VAL A 129 -9.93 -6.51 22.38
C VAL A 129 -8.83 -6.77 21.36
N LEU A 130 -8.33 -8.01 21.32
CA LEU A 130 -7.32 -8.46 20.34
C LEU A 130 -7.81 -8.26 18.90
N GLY A 131 -9.05 -8.64 18.60
CA GLY A 131 -9.67 -8.51 17.29
C GLY A 131 -9.77 -7.04 16.83
N ILE A 132 -10.29 -6.17 17.70
CA ILE A 132 -10.42 -4.73 17.39
C ILE A 132 -9.06 -4.09 17.20
N ALA A 133 -8.16 -4.23 18.16
CA ALA A 133 -6.84 -3.61 18.10
C ALA A 133 -6.02 -4.10 16.89
N SER A 134 -6.06 -5.42 16.62
CA SER A 134 -5.39 -6.00 15.47
C SER A 134 -5.99 -5.54 14.15
N SER A 135 -7.32 -5.43 14.04
CA SER A 135 -7.99 -4.95 12.83
C SER A 135 -7.62 -3.51 12.52
N VAL A 136 -7.67 -2.63 13.52
CA VAL A 136 -7.28 -1.22 13.35
C VAL A 136 -5.82 -1.13 12.91
N TYR A 137 -4.92 -1.84 13.60
CA TYR A 137 -3.50 -1.84 13.31
C TYR A 137 -3.18 -2.35 11.90
N LEU A 138 -3.75 -3.50 11.52
CA LEU A 138 -3.53 -4.11 10.20
C LEU A 138 -4.10 -3.24 9.08
N THR A 139 -5.25 -2.58 9.31
CA THR A 139 -5.84 -1.65 8.34
C THR A 139 -4.91 -0.47 8.07
N PHE A 140 -4.39 0.18 9.11
CA PHE A 140 -3.44 1.29 8.92
C PHE A 140 -2.15 0.85 8.25
N THR A 141 -1.63 -0.33 8.62
CA THR A 141 -0.43 -0.89 7.99
C THR A 141 -0.67 -1.18 6.50
N TRP A 142 -1.82 -1.79 6.18
CA TRP A 142 -2.21 -2.08 4.80
C TRP A 142 -2.37 -0.81 3.94
N LEU A 143 -3.01 0.24 4.48
CA LEU A 143 -3.17 1.51 3.79
C LEU A 143 -1.80 2.14 3.46
N ARG A 144 -0.88 2.16 4.42
CA ARG A 144 0.48 2.67 4.21
C ARG A 144 1.26 1.89 3.16
N GLU A 145 1.22 0.56 3.25
CA GLU A 145 1.88 -0.29 2.26
C GLU A 145 1.29 -0.10 0.86
N ARG A 146 -0.01 0.07 0.76
CA ARG A 146 -0.68 0.39 -0.50
C ARG A 146 -0.17 1.70 -1.09
N ASP A 147 -0.09 2.76 -0.28
CA ASP A 147 0.38 4.08 -0.74
C ASP A 147 1.86 4.05 -1.14
N ARG A 148 2.69 3.34 -0.36
CA ARG A 148 4.09 3.10 -0.70
C ARG A 148 4.26 2.34 -2.02
N ASN A 149 3.49 1.27 -2.19
CA ASN A 149 3.51 0.49 -3.43
C ASN A 149 3.05 1.31 -4.64
N ARG A 150 2.10 2.21 -4.44
CA ARG A 150 1.65 3.15 -5.49
C ARG A 150 2.78 4.11 -5.89
N ALA A 151 3.46 4.71 -4.92
CA ALA A 151 4.58 5.60 -5.18
C ALA A 151 5.72 4.89 -5.91
N LEU A 152 6.08 3.66 -5.50
CA LEU A 152 7.08 2.84 -6.17
C LEU A 152 6.70 2.49 -7.61
N ARG A 153 5.44 2.17 -7.89
CA ARG A 153 4.96 1.92 -9.26
C ARG A 153 5.05 3.18 -10.13
N GLU A 154 4.72 4.34 -9.58
CA GLU A 154 4.83 5.61 -10.30
C GLU A 154 6.29 5.94 -10.63
N GLU A 155 7.21 5.68 -9.69
CA GLU A 155 8.66 5.84 -9.93
C GLU A 155 9.17 4.87 -11.00
N GLN A 156 8.80 3.58 -10.88
CA GLN A 156 9.17 2.57 -11.91
C GLN A 156 8.65 2.95 -13.29
N PHE A 157 7.43 3.48 -13.37
CA PHE A 157 6.87 3.95 -14.63
C PHE A 157 7.66 5.12 -15.22
N LYS A 158 8.05 6.11 -14.39
CA LYS A 158 8.91 7.24 -14.83
C LYS A 158 10.26 6.76 -15.35
N ILE A 159 10.90 5.81 -14.64
CA ILE A 159 12.17 5.22 -15.06
C ILE A 159 12.01 4.49 -16.39
N LYS A 160 10.93 3.71 -16.54
CA LYS A 160 10.65 2.98 -17.78
C LYS A 160 10.41 3.93 -18.96
N LEU A 161 9.67 5.02 -18.76
CA LEU A 161 9.50 6.06 -19.78
C LEU A 161 10.83 6.71 -20.16
N LYS A 162 11.65 7.07 -19.17
CA LYS A 162 12.99 7.62 -19.41
C LYS A 162 13.86 6.65 -20.20
N TYR A 163 13.82 5.36 -19.87
CA TYR A 163 14.54 4.32 -20.59
C TYR A 163 14.06 4.19 -22.05
N LEU A 164 12.73 4.15 -22.28
CA LEU A 164 12.15 4.11 -23.63
C LEU A 164 12.52 5.37 -24.44
N LYS A 165 12.46 6.55 -23.83
CA LYS A 165 12.91 7.81 -24.45
C LYS A 165 14.38 7.75 -24.86
N ASN A 166 15.26 7.16 -24.05
CA ASN A 166 16.68 7.00 -24.36
C ASN A 166 16.95 5.93 -25.43
N GLN A 167 16.00 5.01 -25.68
CA GLN A 167 16.09 4.04 -26.78
C GLN A 167 15.83 4.66 -28.17
N ILE A 168 15.28 5.89 -28.22
CA ILE A 168 15.26 6.65 -29.46
C ILE A 168 16.70 6.96 -29.78
N GLN A 169 17.28 6.10 -30.62
CA GLN A 169 18.71 5.98 -30.86
C GLN A 169 19.30 7.34 -31.26
N PRO A 170 20.27 7.88 -30.54
CA PRO A 170 21.04 9.02 -31.02
C PRO A 170 21.57 8.81 -32.45
N HIS A 171 21.94 7.58 -32.78
CA HIS A 171 22.31 7.13 -34.11
C HIS A 171 21.25 7.39 -35.18
N PHE A 172 19.95 7.33 -34.86
CA PHE A 172 18.88 7.70 -35.80
C PHE A 172 18.94 9.18 -36.18
N PHE A 173 19.16 10.06 -35.23
CA PHE A 173 19.30 11.50 -35.46
C PHE A 173 20.59 11.82 -36.27
N PHE A 174 21.72 11.23 -35.88
CA PHE A 174 22.95 11.40 -36.60
C PHE A 174 22.86 10.92 -38.07
N ASN A 175 22.25 9.77 -38.33
CA ASN A 175 22.01 9.27 -39.67
C ASN A 175 21.09 10.18 -40.47
N THR A 176 20.09 10.79 -39.81
CA THR A 176 19.18 11.72 -40.50
C THR A 176 19.90 13.04 -40.86
N LEU A 177 20.69 13.57 -39.92
CA LEU A 177 21.49 14.75 -40.18
C LEU A 177 22.52 14.51 -41.29
N ASN A 178 23.18 13.35 -41.32
CA ASN A 178 24.11 12.97 -42.37
C ASN A 178 23.41 12.87 -43.74
N ASN A 179 22.21 12.29 -43.81
CA ASN A 179 21.42 12.24 -45.04
C ASN A 179 20.99 13.65 -45.48
N LEU A 180 20.62 14.50 -44.52
CA LEU A 180 20.27 15.90 -44.79
C LEU A 180 21.48 16.66 -45.36
N TYR A 181 22.66 16.44 -44.81
CA TYR A 181 23.89 17.00 -45.30
C TYR A 181 24.19 16.57 -46.76
N ALA A 182 24.08 15.27 -47.03
CA ALA A 182 24.24 14.75 -48.40
C ALA A 182 23.26 15.38 -49.41
N LEU A 183 21.96 15.46 -49.03
CA LEU A 183 20.95 16.11 -49.87
C LEU A 183 21.19 17.61 -50.07
N SER A 184 21.79 18.28 -49.08
CA SER A 184 22.16 19.70 -49.20
C SER A 184 23.32 19.93 -50.15
N LEU A 185 24.30 19.02 -50.22
CA LEU A 185 25.39 19.05 -51.17
C LEU A 185 24.91 18.88 -52.62
N GLU A 186 23.87 18.08 -52.81
CA GLU A 186 23.23 17.85 -54.11
C GLU A 186 22.24 18.97 -54.48
N SER A 187 22.11 20.03 -53.67
CA SER A 187 21.13 21.13 -53.86
C SER A 187 19.70 20.64 -54.09
N SER A 188 19.32 19.54 -53.40
CA SER A 188 18.03 18.88 -53.57
C SER A 188 16.89 19.70 -53.00
N ASP A 189 15.83 19.90 -53.73
CA ASP A 189 14.59 20.58 -53.30
C ASP A 189 13.87 19.87 -52.13
N LYS A 190 14.31 18.65 -51.78
CA LYS A 190 13.78 17.87 -50.66
C LYS A 190 14.32 18.28 -49.29
N VAL A 191 15.40 19.07 -49.23
CA VAL A 191 16.06 19.47 -47.97
C VAL A 191 15.10 20.14 -46.99
N PRO A 192 14.30 21.15 -47.37
CA PRO A 192 13.36 21.81 -46.47
C PRO A 192 12.32 20.85 -45.87
N ASP A 193 11.80 19.96 -46.70
CA ASP A 193 10.77 18.97 -46.25
C ASP A 193 11.37 17.99 -45.22
N VAL A 194 12.58 17.54 -45.40
CA VAL A 194 13.28 16.64 -44.46
C VAL A 194 13.56 17.36 -43.13
N ILE A 195 13.96 18.64 -43.16
CA ILE A 195 14.20 19.45 -41.95
C ILE A 195 12.89 19.57 -41.15
N ILE A 196 11.78 19.96 -41.79
CA ILE A 196 10.48 20.12 -41.12
C ILE A 196 10.02 18.80 -40.47
N LYS A 197 10.17 17.67 -41.19
CA LYS A 197 9.83 16.35 -40.67
C LYS A 197 10.67 15.94 -39.47
N LEU A 198 11.99 16.20 -39.54
CA LEU A 198 12.89 15.93 -38.41
C LEU A 198 12.53 16.80 -37.20
N SER A 199 12.29 18.09 -37.42
CA SER A 199 11.86 19.02 -36.35
C SER A 199 10.62 18.56 -35.64
N LYS A 200 9.56 18.17 -36.39
CA LYS A 200 8.33 17.62 -35.79
C LYS A 200 8.55 16.34 -34.99
N LEU A 201 9.40 15.44 -35.45
CA LEU A 201 9.76 14.24 -34.71
C LEU A 201 10.52 14.58 -33.41
N MET A 202 11.41 15.55 -33.45
CA MET A 202 12.14 16.01 -32.24
C MET A 202 11.22 16.74 -31.29
N GLU A 203 10.31 17.59 -31.77
CA GLU A 203 9.33 18.30 -30.98
C GLU A 203 8.47 17.30 -30.17
N TYR A 204 7.93 16.29 -30.81
CA TYR A 204 7.14 15.27 -30.16
C TYR A 204 7.95 14.55 -29.05
N VAL A 205 9.16 14.09 -29.35
CA VAL A 205 10.01 13.35 -28.41
C VAL A 205 10.46 14.18 -27.22
N PHE A 206 10.82 15.43 -27.44
CA PHE A 206 11.41 16.27 -26.38
C PHE A 206 10.37 17.09 -25.61
N TYR A 207 9.29 17.54 -26.23
CA TYR A 207 8.32 18.42 -25.60
C TYR A 207 6.99 17.74 -25.26
N ASP A 208 6.43 16.95 -26.16
CA ASP A 208 5.12 16.33 -25.93
C ASP A 208 5.18 15.14 -24.96
N VAL A 209 6.33 14.45 -24.91
CA VAL A 209 6.55 13.30 -24.03
C VAL A 209 7.10 13.70 -22.66
N GLU A 210 7.76 14.85 -22.55
CA GLU A 210 8.43 15.28 -21.33
C GLU A 210 7.40 15.70 -20.25
N GLY A 211 7.40 14.97 -19.13
CA GLY A 211 6.52 15.27 -17.99
C GLY A 211 5.08 14.80 -18.14
N THR A 212 4.68 14.27 -19.28
CA THR A 212 3.30 13.80 -19.49
C THR A 212 3.19 12.29 -19.26
N LYS A 213 2.15 11.89 -18.53
CA LYS A 213 1.87 10.48 -18.24
C LYS A 213 1.08 9.81 -19.38
N PHE A 214 0.32 10.61 -20.08
CA PHE A 214 -0.51 10.21 -21.23
C PHE A 214 -0.55 11.33 -22.26
N VAL A 215 -0.51 10.94 -23.53
CA VAL A 215 -0.67 11.83 -24.69
C VAL A 215 -1.95 11.46 -25.47
N PRO A 216 -2.58 12.40 -26.19
CA PRO A 216 -3.67 12.06 -27.10
C PRO A 216 -3.21 11.02 -28.14
N LEU A 217 -4.03 10.01 -28.42
CA LEU A 217 -3.72 8.96 -29.38
C LEU A 217 -3.44 9.51 -30.78
N ILE A 218 -4.11 10.60 -31.14
CA ILE A 218 -3.89 11.29 -32.41
C ILE A 218 -2.42 11.72 -32.61
N LYS A 219 -1.76 12.20 -31.56
CA LYS A 219 -0.35 12.59 -31.62
C LYS A 219 0.59 11.39 -31.83
N GLU A 220 0.29 10.24 -31.25
CA GLU A 220 1.04 9.00 -31.50
C GLU A 220 0.87 8.54 -32.96
N ILE A 221 -0.33 8.64 -33.50
CA ILE A 221 -0.61 8.29 -34.90
C ILE A 221 0.12 9.22 -35.85
N ASP A 222 0.09 10.52 -35.62
CA ASP A 222 0.84 11.50 -36.41
C ASP A 222 2.35 11.24 -36.37
N TYR A 223 2.89 10.91 -35.21
CA TYR A 223 4.27 10.53 -35.05
C TYR A 223 4.63 9.30 -35.91
N ILE A 224 3.82 8.23 -35.83
CA ILE A 224 4.03 7.01 -36.62
C ILE A 224 3.93 7.29 -38.14
N GLN A 225 2.95 8.10 -38.56
CA GLN A 225 2.80 8.47 -39.97
C GLN A 225 4.02 9.22 -40.50
N ASN A 226 4.54 10.17 -39.73
CA ASN A 226 5.77 10.92 -40.08
C ASN A 226 7.00 10.00 -40.10
N TYR A 227 7.10 9.06 -39.15
CA TYR A 227 8.16 8.06 -39.12
C TYR A 227 8.12 7.12 -40.34
N LYS A 228 6.90 6.68 -40.75
CA LYS A 228 6.65 5.86 -41.93
C LYS A 228 7.08 6.55 -43.22
N LYS A 229 6.65 7.80 -43.45
CA LYS A 229 7.00 8.58 -44.65
C LYS A 229 8.51 8.68 -44.83
N LYS A 230 9.25 8.74 -43.74
CA LYS A 230 10.70 8.79 -43.72
C LYS A 230 11.36 7.43 -44.04
N LYS A 231 10.83 6.30 -43.51
CA LYS A 231 11.33 4.95 -43.83
C LYS A 231 11.12 4.61 -45.31
N LYS A 232 10.04 5.07 -45.90
CA LYS A 232 9.75 4.91 -47.34
C LYS A 232 10.77 5.58 -48.26
N LEU A 233 11.43 6.64 -47.75
CA LEU A 233 12.55 7.30 -48.50
C LEU A 233 13.85 6.45 -48.51
N ARG A 234 13.93 5.43 -47.67
CA ARG A 234 15.14 4.59 -47.53
C ARG A 234 14.93 3.12 -47.96
N PHE A 235 13.67 2.62 -47.87
CA PHE A 235 13.30 1.23 -48.20
C PHE A 235 12.02 1.24 -49.04
N GLU A 236 12.13 0.92 -50.32
CA GLU A 236 11.01 0.96 -51.27
C GLU A 236 9.88 -0.02 -51.01
N ASN A 237 10.09 -1.04 -50.15
CA ASN A 237 9.19 -2.20 -50.01
C ASN A 237 8.47 -2.33 -48.66
N VAL A 238 8.34 -1.28 -47.86
CA VAL A 238 7.56 -1.38 -46.58
C VAL A 238 6.20 -0.71 -46.73
N GLU A 239 5.17 -1.48 -46.88
CA GLU A 239 3.77 -1.03 -46.77
C GLU A 239 3.30 -1.17 -45.31
N MET A 240 2.95 -0.06 -44.69
CA MET A 240 2.33 -0.01 -43.38
C MET A 240 0.99 0.73 -43.52
N ASN A 241 -0.12 0.09 -43.27
CA ASN A 241 -1.44 0.70 -43.31
C ASN A 241 -1.93 0.93 -41.89
N ILE A 242 -2.41 2.15 -41.60
CA ILE A 242 -3.03 2.52 -40.31
C ILE A 242 -4.49 2.69 -40.58
N ASN A 243 -5.34 1.81 -40.03
CA ASN A 243 -6.79 1.90 -40.11
C ASN A 243 -7.31 2.38 -38.75
N ILE A 244 -8.14 3.41 -38.77
CA ILE A 244 -8.80 3.97 -37.61
C ILE A 244 -10.30 3.72 -37.77
N GLU A 245 -10.86 2.80 -36.96
CA GLU A 245 -12.26 2.35 -37.09
C GLU A 245 -13.24 3.08 -36.15
N SER A 246 -12.71 3.92 -35.24
CA SER A 246 -13.51 4.63 -34.24
C SER A 246 -13.01 6.04 -34.01
N ASN A 247 -13.84 6.88 -33.33
CA ASN A 247 -13.43 8.21 -32.91
C ASN A 247 -12.35 8.08 -31.79
N ILE A 248 -11.17 8.69 -32.02
CA ILE A 248 -10.01 8.63 -31.17
C ILE A 248 -9.68 9.95 -30.45
N ASP A 249 -10.51 10.99 -30.60
CA ASP A 249 -10.22 12.36 -30.18
C ASP A 249 -9.99 12.47 -28.66
N GLU A 250 -10.71 11.67 -27.87
CA GLU A 250 -10.59 11.68 -26.40
C GLU A 250 -9.66 10.58 -25.85
N VAL A 251 -9.15 9.70 -26.71
CA VAL A 251 -8.32 8.57 -26.28
C VAL A 251 -6.92 9.05 -25.92
N LYS A 252 -6.47 8.72 -24.71
CA LYS A 252 -5.12 9.01 -24.22
C LYS A 252 -4.33 7.72 -24.01
N VAL A 253 -3.10 7.70 -24.50
CA VAL A 253 -2.20 6.54 -24.40
C VAL A 253 -0.88 6.95 -23.77
N PRO A 254 -0.10 6.00 -23.21
CA PRO A 254 1.27 6.27 -22.83
C PRO A 254 2.07 6.70 -24.07
N PRO A 255 2.94 7.71 -23.96
CA PRO A 255 3.74 8.16 -25.08
C PRO A 255 4.71 7.07 -25.54
N LEU A 256 5.02 7.07 -26.84
CA LEU A 256 5.92 6.11 -27.50
C LEU A 256 5.43 4.65 -27.42
N LEU A 257 4.12 4.44 -27.38
CA LEU A 257 3.50 3.11 -27.23
C LEU A 257 3.78 2.18 -28.42
N PHE A 258 3.94 2.73 -29.61
CA PHE A 258 4.01 1.98 -30.88
C PHE A 258 5.41 1.96 -31.52
N ILE A 259 6.44 2.28 -30.76
CA ILE A 259 7.85 2.26 -31.21
C ILE A 259 8.56 0.98 -30.86
#